data_aebc48dc964708d1e6197d088ac6f442
#
_entry.id   aebc48dc964708d1e6197d088ac6f442
#
_cell.length_a   1.000
_cell.length_b   1.000
_cell.length_c   1.000
_cell.angle_alpha   90.00
_cell.angle_beta   90.00
_cell.angle_gamma   90.00
#
_symmetry.space_group_name_H-M   'P 1'
#
loop_
_entity.id
_entity.type
_entity.pdbx_description
1 polymer ?
#
loop_
_entity_poly.entity_id
_entity_poly.type
_entity_poly.pdbx_seq_one_letter_code
_entity_poly.pdbx_strand_id
1 'polypeptide(L)'
;MKLQSRGLERSFSLNIPIDLKQEEKRIAKPRLGRKASFNDYSIRHSMAIANFLNEAKAQGNRLFLQFGGQGSPWLKELSKLYESDPSLKEFFDNAFKCLAEELPHLDKKYIPQGYDFESWLKNPESAPDESYLCSATVSIVGIFLTQVGNYVSLTHKGFPTSELISNAIGSTGHSQGVIPAVLIALGKEGSEFYKEFSKFLKFVLYLGYRAQEQYGIFSPTEDLLKGNEEIGDKQPSPMVAVIGYSPTELDERVKTINSELGLSGLKALYVSLYNTPDSNIISGDPDKLLLFRKKYKAEMDERKVKFVYLRTTAPFHCPLMESTENSVPKDMERIGFAYKGSDLKIPVFSIFDGRNFQNESDVALPLFREVLIKALHWNKAMSTFAKTPKLVGIDFGPSVVSQKLTQANLESSENKIYSASSPKDIKVLLA
;
A
#
# COMPACT_ATOMS: atom_id res chain seq x y z
N MET A 1 -48.04 5.84 28.98
CA MET A 1 -48.25 5.36 27.61
C MET A 1 -46.86 5.34 26.94
N LYS A 2 -46.27 4.15 26.84
CA LYS A 2 -44.91 3.91 26.30
C LYS A 2 -44.98 3.87 24.78
N LEU A 3 -44.13 4.63 24.11
CA LEU A 3 -43.80 4.39 22.70
C LEU A 3 -42.28 4.24 22.58
N GLN A 4 -41.91 3.02 22.24
CA GLN A 4 -40.53 2.61 21.91
C GLN A 4 -40.16 3.16 20.52
N SER A 5 -39.02 3.85 20.43
CA SER A 5 -38.34 4.11 19.20
C SER A 5 -37.21 3.08 18.99
N ARG A 6 -37.40 2.20 18.01
CA ARG A 6 -36.36 1.24 17.58
C ARG A 6 -35.41 1.98 16.63
N GLY A 7 -34.17 2.17 17.08
CA GLY A 7 -33.06 2.57 16.24
C GLY A 7 -32.57 1.37 15.41
N LEU A 8 -32.44 1.58 14.13
CA LEU A 8 -31.81 0.63 13.18
C LEU A 8 -30.32 0.98 13.04
N GLU A 9 -29.49 0.34 13.86
CA GLU A 9 -28.07 0.22 13.57
C GLU A 9 -27.89 -0.85 12.49
N ARG A 10 -27.49 -0.47 11.30
CA ARG A 10 -26.94 -1.40 10.30
C ARG A 10 -25.43 -1.24 10.24
N SER A 11 -24.76 -2.01 11.11
CA SER A 11 -23.37 -2.36 10.93
C SER A 11 -23.27 -3.38 9.79
N PHE A 12 -22.54 -3.05 8.71
CA PHE A 12 -22.18 -4.02 7.69
C PHE A 12 -21.00 -4.87 8.19
N SER A 13 -21.29 -5.87 8.98
CA SER A 13 -20.42 -7.03 9.18
C SER A 13 -21.03 -8.18 8.40
N LEU A 14 -20.38 -8.59 7.32
CA LEU A 14 -20.69 -9.83 6.62
C LEU A 14 -20.13 -11.00 7.46
N ASN A 15 -20.93 -11.49 8.41
CA ASN A 15 -20.72 -12.80 9.04
C ASN A 15 -21.39 -13.86 8.15
N ILE A 16 -20.58 -14.63 7.45
CA ILE A 16 -20.99 -15.89 6.85
C ILE A 16 -20.54 -16.98 7.82
N PRO A 17 -21.43 -17.79 8.40
CA PRO A 17 -21.03 -18.94 9.21
C PRO A 17 -20.45 -20.01 8.32
N ILE A 18 -19.17 -20.33 8.49
CA ILE A 18 -18.57 -21.55 7.92
C ILE A 18 -18.64 -22.63 9.00
N ASP A 19 -19.40 -23.67 8.71
CA ASP A 19 -19.51 -24.88 9.55
C ASP A 19 -18.23 -25.70 9.41
N LEU A 20 -17.38 -25.68 10.46
CA LEU A 20 -16.05 -26.30 10.51
C LEU A 20 -16.07 -27.79 10.90
N LYS A 21 -17.19 -28.50 10.79
CA LYS A 21 -17.30 -29.89 11.29
C LYS A 21 -17.33 -31.01 10.26
N GLN A 22 -17.07 -30.78 8.98
CA GLN A 22 -17.18 -31.87 7.97
C GLN A 22 -15.93 -32.20 7.13
N GLU A 23 -14.75 -31.71 7.42
CA GLU A 23 -13.54 -32.03 6.61
C GLU A 23 -12.39 -32.76 7.33
N GLU A 24 -12.63 -33.39 8.47
CA GLU A 24 -11.59 -34.16 9.20
C GLU A 24 -11.50 -35.64 8.82
N LYS A 25 -11.89 -36.09 7.65
CA LYS A 25 -11.70 -37.49 7.24
C LYS A 25 -11.24 -37.57 5.80
N ARG A 26 -9.94 -37.44 5.54
CA ARG A 26 -9.18 -38.12 4.45
C ARG A 26 -7.80 -37.48 4.25
N ILE A 27 -6.86 -37.75 5.14
CA ILE A 27 -5.44 -37.68 4.78
C ILE A 27 -4.75 -38.93 5.33
N ALA A 28 -4.41 -39.83 4.44
CA ALA A 28 -3.59 -40.98 4.74
C ALA A 28 -2.13 -40.56 5.00
N LYS A 29 -1.54 -41.06 6.10
CA LYS A 29 -0.14 -40.82 6.48
C LYS A 29 0.80 -41.48 5.46
N PRO A 30 1.79 -40.75 4.90
CA PRO A 30 2.89 -41.41 4.19
C PRO A 30 3.91 -41.99 5.19
N ARG A 31 4.43 -43.16 4.89
CA ARG A 31 5.47 -43.88 5.64
C ARG A 31 6.80 -43.12 5.60
N LEU A 32 7.42 -42.96 6.77
CA LEU A 32 8.82 -42.55 6.91
C LEU A 32 9.75 -43.55 6.24
N GLY A 33 10.53 -43.06 5.28
CA GLY A 33 11.60 -43.83 4.65
C GLY A 33 12.71 -42.94 4.10
N ARG A 34 13.90 -43.06 4.71
CA ARG A 34 15.26 -42.63 4.30
C ARG A 34 15.58 -41.12 4.46
N LYS A 35 16.60 -40.89 5.31
CA LYS A 35 17.35 -39.64 5.43
C LYS A 35 18.01 -39.30 4.09
N ALA A 36 17.57 -38.24 3.46
CA ALA A 36 18.25 -37.61 2.33
C ALA A 36 19.35 -36.67 2.88
N SER A 37 20.55 -36.76 2.33
CA SER A 37 21.71 -35.96 2.68
C SER A 37 21.53 -34.50 2.20
N PHE A 38 22.15 -33.57 2.93
CA PHE A 38 22.05 -32.11 2.78
C PHE A 38 22.62 -31.54 1.45
N ASN A 39 22.97 -32.38 0.47
CA ASN A 39 23.67 -31.96 -0.75
C ASN A 39 22.81 -31.97 -2.04
N ASP A 40 21.48 -32.18 -1.96
CA ASP A 40 20.64 -32.29 -3.16
C ASP A 40 19.72 -31.08 -3.42
N TYR A 41 19.93 -29.95 -2.78
CA TYR A 41 19.10 -28.73 -3.00
C TYR A 41 19.51 -27.91 -4.22
N SER A 42 20.43 -28.37 -5.05
CA SER A 42 20.85 -27.67 -6.27
C SER A 42 20.17 -28.17 -7.56
N ILE A 43 19.22 -29.08 -7.47
CA ILE A 43 18.37 -29.41 -8.63
C ILE A 43 17.34 -28.27 -8.76
N ARG A 44 17.59 -27.35 -9.70
CA ARG A 44 16.58 -26.42 -10.20
C ARG A 44 15.37 -27.25 -10.66
N HIS A 45 14.41 -27.44 -9.77
CA HIS A 45 13.07 -27.82 -10.20
C HIS A 45 12.58 -26.63 -11.02
N SER A 46 12.51 -26.75 -12.32
CA SER A 46 11.75 -25.88 -13.19
C SER A 46 10.31 -25.95 -12.64
N MET A 47 9.93 -24.99 -11.82
CA MET A 47 8.53 -24.88 -11.37
C MET A 47 7.68 -24.76 -12.62
N ALA A 48 6.62 -25.56 -12.70
CA ALA A 48 5.66 -25.42 -13.78
C ALA A 48 5.10 -23.98 -13.76
N ILE A 49 5.10 -23.34 -14.93
CA ILE A 49 4.51 -22.01 -15.09
C ILE A 49 3.00 -22.14 -14.85
N ALA A 50 2.42 -21.22 -14.07
CA ALA A 50 0.99 -21.23 -13.80
C ALA A 50 0.17 -21.20 -15.09
N ASN A 51 -0.90 -21.98 -15.14
CA ASN A 51 -1.81 -22.04 -16.29
C ASN A 51 -2.32 -20.65 -16.68
N PHE A 52 -2.61 -19.82 -15.69
CA PHE A 52 -2.99 -18.42 -15.88
C PHE A 52 -2.04 -17.64 -16.81
N LEU A 53 -0.73 -17.76 -16.63
CA LEU A 53 0.27 -17.08 -17.48
C LEU A 53 0.28 -17.68 -18.90
N ASN A 54 0.16 -19.01 -19.00
CA ASN A 54 0.11 -19.69 -20.29
C ASN A 54 -1.15 -19.32 -21.08
N GLU A 55 -2.30 -19.25 -20.42
CA GLU A 55 -3.57 -18.83 -21.02
C GLU A 55 -3.54 -17.36 -21.42
N ALA A 56 -3.01 -16.48 -20.58
CA ALA A 56 -2.85 -15.06 -20.91
C ALA A 56 -2.01 -14.90 -22.19
N LYS A 57 -0.87 -15.59 -22.30
CA LYS A 57 -0.03 -15.61 -23.50
C LYS A 57 -0.77 -16.17 -24.73
N ALA A 58 -1.46 -17.27 -24.60
CA ALA A 58 -2.20 -17.90 -25.70
C ALA A 58 -3.31 -17.00 -26.24
N GLN A 59 -3.93 -16.18 -25.38
CA GLN A 59 -4.94 -15.18 -25.75
C GLN A 59 -4.32 -13.87 -26.28
N GLY A 60 -3.00 -13.74 -26.29
CA GLY A 60 -2.29 -12.52 -26.66
C GLY A 60 -2.43 -11.39 -25.61
N ASN A 61 -2.78 -11.73 -24.38
CA ASN A 61 -2.83 -10.81 -23.26
C ASN A 61 -1.42 -10.55 -22.72
N ARG A 62 -1.18 -9.30 -22.30
CA ARG A 62 0.05 -8.91 -21.61
C ARG A 62 -0.25 -8.49 -20.16
N LEU A 63 0.76 -8.51 -19.34
CA LEU A 63 0.62 -8.22 -17.92
C LEU A 63 0.83 -6.73 -17.61
N PHE A 64 0.20 -6.30 -16.52
CA PHE A 64 0.48 -5.05 -15.84
C PHE A 64 0.57 -5.31 -14.33
N LEU A 65 1.65 -4.89 -13.68
CA LEU A 65 1.88 -5.17 -12.26
C LEU A 65 1.51 -3.96 -11.42
N GLN A 66 0.72 -4.19 -10.37
CA GLN A 66 0.21 -3.13 -9.51
C GLN A 66 0.44 -3.46 -8.04
N PHE A 67 0.66 -2.42 -7.23
CA PHE A 67 0.83 -2.52 -5.78
C PHE A 67 -0.07 -1.49 -5.09
N GLY A 68 -0.65 -1.87 -3.96
CA GLY A 68 -1.52 -1.01 -3.17
C GLY A 68 -0.77 0.06 -2.38
N GLY A 69 -1.50 0.85 -1.62
CA GLY A 69 -0.96 1.94 -0.80
C GLY A 69 -1.27 1.83 0.67
N GLN A 70 -0.91 2.87 1.43
CA GLN A 70 -1.23 3.01 2.83
C GLN A 70 -2.76 3.17 3.05
N GLY A 71 -3.24 2.78 4.24
CA GLY A 71 -4.66 2.84 4.60
C GLY A 71 -5.34 1.48 4.66
N SER A 72 -4.65 0.40 4.29
CA SER A 72 -5.13 -0.97 4.43
C SER A 72 -4.57 -1.62 5.70
N PRO A 73 -5.37 -2.41 6.44
CA PRO A 73 -4.88 -3.23 7.55
C PRO A 73 -3.90 -4.29 7.00
N TRP A 74 -2.63 -4.13 7.31
CA TRP A 74 -1.56 -4.98 6.79
C TRP A 74 -1.23 -6.17 7.70
N LEU A 75 -1.32 -6.01 9.05
CA LEU A 75 -0.83 -6.98 10.02
C LEU A 75 -1.48 -8.36 9.83
N LYS A 76 -2.80 -8.41 9.74
CA LYS A 76 -3.52 -9.67 9.57
C LYS A 76 -3.14 -10.42 8.28
N GLU A 77 -2.93 -9.70 7.19
CA GLU A 77 -2.55 -10.29 5.90
C GLU A 77 -1.10 -10.78 5.96
N LEU A 78 -0.20 -9.98 6.51
CA LEU A 78 1.21 -10.33 6.67
C LEU A 78 1.42 -11.51 7.64
N SER A 79 0.67 -11.55 8.76
CA SER A 79 0.69 -12.70 9.69
C SER A 79 0.23 -13.97 9.01
N LYS A 80 -0.83 -13.89 8.20
CA LYS A 80 -1.30 -15.04 7.41
C LYS A 80 -0.23 -15.54 6.43
N LEU A 81 0.48 -14.65 5.74
CA LEU A 81 1.59 -15.03 4.87
C LEU A 81 2.71 -15.71 5.67
N TYR A 82 3.07 -15.15 6.82
CA TYR A 82 4.09 -15.70 7.69
C TYR A 82 3.76 -17.12 8.19
N GLU A 83 2.52 -17.34 8.61
CA GLU A 83 2.08 -18.62 9.19
C GLU A 83 1.81 -19.70 8.13
N SER A 84 1.21 -19.32 6.98
CA SER A 84 0.67 -20.29 6.03
C SER A 84 1.55 -20.58 4.82
N ASP A 85 2.62 -19.81 4.60
CA ASP A 85 3.49 -19.97 3.43
C ASP A 85 4.96 -20.22 3.83
N PRO A 86 5.37 -21.49 4.07
CA PRO A 86 6.74 -21.82 4.46
C PRO A 86 7.81 -21.43 3.43
N SER A 87 7.41 -21.21 2.16
CA SER A 87 8.34 -20.76 1.12
C SER A 87 8.86 -19.33 1.36
N LEU A 88 8.17 -18.55 2.20
CA LEU A 88 8.54 -17.18 2.58
C LEU A 88 9.55 -17.09 3.74
N LYS A 89 10.05 -18.22 4.25
CA LYS A 89 10.99 -18.20 5.39
C LYS A 89 12.20 -17.30 5.13
N GLU A 90 12.87 -17.47 3.99
CA GLU A 90 14.04 -16.66 3.63
C GLU A 90 13.69 -15.17 3.49
N PHE A 91 12.51 -14.85 2.95
CA PHE A 91 12.01 -13.49 2.84
C PHE A 91 11.88 -12.83 4.23
N PHE A 92 11.24 -13.51 5.18
CA PHE A 92 11.05 -12.97 6.53
C PHE A 92 12.36 -12.89 7.31
N ASP A 93 13.23 -13.90 7.20
CA ASP A 93 14.55 -13.88 7.85
C ASP A 93 15.39 -12.66 7.38
N ASN A 94 15.39 -12.38 6.07
CA ASN A 94 16.06 -11.18 5.53
C ASN A 94 15.40 -9.88 6.00
N ALA A 95 14.06 -9.83 6.06
CA ALA A 95 13.34 -8.65 6.53
C ALA A 95 13.66 -8.32 7.99
N PHE A 96 13.56 -9.30 8.88
CA PHE A 96 13.80 -9.10 10.31
C PHE A 96 15.26 -8.72 10.60
N LYS A 97 16.20 -9.38 9.93
CA LYS A 97 17.62 -9.03 10.03
C LYS A 97 17.86 -7.59 9.57
N CYS A 98 17.32 -7.20 8.42
CA CYS A 98 17.47 -5.86 7.86
C CYS A 98 16.91 -4.78 8.81
N LEU A 99 15.72 -4.99 9.38
CA LEU A 99 15.13 -4.07 10.34
C LEU A 99 15.96 -3.97 11.63
N ALA A 100 16.42 -5.11 12.16
CA ALA A 100 17.25 -5.14 13.37
C ALA A 100 18.58 -4.37 13.21
N GLU A 101 19.19 -4.42 12.01
CA GLU A 101 20.40 -3.66 11.67
C GLU A 101 20.17 -2.15 11.67
N GLU A 102 18.95 -1.68 11.33
CA GLU A 102 18.62 -0.27 11.22
C GLU A 102 18.13 0.36 12.53
N LEU A 103 17.52 -0.39 13.43
CA LEU A 103 16.96 0.11 14.69
C LEU A 103 17.92 0.99 15.52
N PRO A 104 19.24 0.68 15.64
CA PRO A 104 20.17 1.52 16.37
C PRO A 104 20.39 2.92 15.79
N HIS A 105 19.98 3.14 14.53
CA HIS A 105 20.13 4.42 13.82
C HIS A 105 18.90 5.31 13.93
N LEU A 106 17.81 4.81 14.54
CA LEU A 106 16.54 5.53 14.68
C LEU A 106 16.37 6.09 16.09
N ASP A 107 15.86 7.32 16.19
CA ASP A 107 15.46 7.88 17.47
C ASP A 107 14.21 7.19 18.01
N LYS A 108 14.32 6.60 19.20
CA LYS A 108 13.21 5.93 19.90
C LYS A 108 11.98 6.81 20.11
N LYS A 109 12.14 8.13 20.09
CA LYS A 109 11.02 9.07 20.14
C LYS A 109 9.98 8.82 19.08
N TYR A 110 10.41 8.42 17.86
CA TYR A 110 9.51 8.19 16.74
C TYR A 110 9.12 6.70 16.53
N ILE A 111 9.71 5.83 17.35
CA ILE A 111 9.41 4.39 17.39
C ILE A 111 9.27 3.91 18.84
N PRO A 112 8.42 4.55 19.66
CA PRO A 112 8.39 4.32 21.11
C PRO A 112 8.06 2.87 21.52
N GLN A 113 7.39 2.08 20.68
CA GLN A 113 7.06 0.68 20.93
C GLN A 113 7.92 -0.28 20.07
N GLY A 114 8.98 0.24 19.41
CA GLY A 114 9.92 -0.57 18.63
C GLY A 114 9.38 -1.12 17.32
N TYR A 115 10.06 -2.17 16.83
CA TYR A 115 9.82 -2.83 15.53
C TYR A 115 9.92 -4.35 15.64
N ASP A 116 9.26 -4.95 16.60
CA ASP A 116 9.30 -6.40 16.79
C ASP A 116 8.29 -7.12 15.87
N PHE A 117 8.46 -6.92 14.56
CA PHE A 117 7.60 -7.53 13.55
C PHE A 117 7.52 -9.05 13.71
N GLU A 118 8.64 -9.71 14.05
CA GLU A 118 8.64 -11.16 14.18
C GLU A 118 7.69 -11.63 15.29
N SER A 119 7.74 -11.01 16.47
CA SER A 119 6.81 -11.33 17.57
C SER A 119 5.38 -11.00 17.21
N TRP A 120 5.13 -9.85 16.54
CA TRP A 120 3.77 -9.44 16.14
C TRP A 120 3.16 -10.39 15.10
N LEU A 121 3.97 -10.97 14.20
CA LEU A 121 3.49 -11.92 13.20
C LEU A 121 3.25 -13.31 13.80
N LYS A 122 4.08 -13.74 14.75
CA LYS A 122 3.91 -15.00 15.49
C LYS A 122 2.72 -14.97 16.43
N ASN A 123 2.48 -13.84 17.06
CA ASN A 123 1.39 -13.63 18.00
C ASN A 123 0.77 -12.23 17.79
N PRO A 124 -0.21 -12.07 16.87
CA PRO A 124 -0.83 -10.78 16.59
C PRO A 124 -1.43 -10.06 17.80
N GLU A 125 -1.76 -10.79 18.88
CA GLU A 125 -2.24 -10.20 20.12
C GLU A 125 -1.14 -9.48 20.92
N SER A 126 0.14 -9.80 20.65
CA SER A 126 1.30 -9.08 21.22
C SER A 126 1.65 -7.80 20.48
N ALA A 127 1.03 -7.56 19.34
CA ALA A 127 1.28 -6.35 18.56
C ALA A 127 0.77 -5.10 19.30
N PRO A 128 1.40 -3.94 19.09
CA PRO A 128 0.90 -2.67 19.58
C PRO A 128 -0.54 -2.37 19.16
N ASP A 129 -1.12 -1.36 19.80
CA ASP A 129 -2.44 -0.88 19.42
C ASP A 129 -2.48 -0.37 17.96
N GLU A 130 -3.70 -0.26 17.42
CA GLU A 130 -3.91 0.12 16.03
C GLU A 130 -3.34 1.51 15.71
N SER A 131 -3.29 2.43 16.66
CA SER A 131 -2.77 3.78 16.46
C SER A 131 -1.27 3.74 16.16
N TYR A 132 -0.51 2.90 16.87
CA TYR A 132 0.90 2.69 16.60
C TYR A 132 1.15 1.93 15.30
N LEU A 133 0.37 0.88 15.03
CA LEU A 133 0.47 0.11 13.78
C LEU A 133 0.13 0.95 12.54
N CYS A 134 -0.66 2.02 12.69
CA CYS A 134 -0.99 2.99 11.63
C CYS A 134 0.02 4.14 11.52
N SER A 135 0.97 4.25 12.47
CA SER A 135 2.00 5.29 12.40
C SER A 135 2.79 5.20 11.09
N ALA A 136 3.24 6.34 10.58
CA ALA A 136 3.98 6.38 9.32
C ALA A 136 5.22 5.49 9.35
N THR A 137 5.92 5.48 10.48
CA THR A 137 7.12 4.66 10.69
C THR A 137 6.85 3.16 10.56
N VAL A 138 5.72 2.66 11.08
CA VAL A 138 5.40 1.22 11.15
C VAL A 138 4.59 0.77 9.95
N SER A 139 3.52 1.50 9.60
CA SER A 139 2.59 1.08 8.55
C SER A 139 3.23 1.00 7.17
N ILE A 140 4.12 1.94 6.84
CA ILE A 140 4.81 1.95 5.53
C ILE A 140 5.67 0.69 5.38
N VAL A 141 6.37 0.27 6.43
CA VAL A 141 7.15 -0.97 6.45
C VAL A 141 6.26 -2.21 6.36
N GLY A 142 5.21 -2.29 7.19
CA GLY A 142 4.30 -3.44 7.21
C GLY A 142 3.58 -3.65 5.88
N ILE A 143 3.15 -2.58 5.24
CA ILE A 143 2.51 -2.61 3.91
C ILE A 143 3.51 -3.06 2.84
N PHE A 144 4.74 -2.52 2.83
CA PHE A 144 5.78 -2.93 1.90
C PHE A 144 6.11 -4.43 2.04
N LEU A 145 6.25 -4.92 3.27
CA LEU A 145 6.47 -6.35 3.53
C LEU A 145 5.30 -7.20 3.02
N THR A 146 4.06 -6.74 3.17
CA THR A 146 2.89 -7.47 2.66
C THR A 146 2.88 -7.51 1.13
N GLN A 147 3.16 -6.40 0.47
CA GLN A 147 3.23 -6.29 -0.99
C GLN A 147 4.30 -7.21 -1.58
N VAL A 148 5.52 -7.12 -1.04
CA VAL A 148 6.64 -7.94 -1.52
C VAL A 148 6.46 -9.41 -1.11
N GLY A 149 5.89 -9.69 0.06
CA GLY A 149 5.54 -11.04 0.49
C GLY A 149 4.53 -11.71 -0.45
N ASN A 150 3.46 -11.00 -0.86
CA ASN A 150 2.51 -11.49 -1.86
C ASN A 150 3.20 -11.78 -3.21
N TYR A 151 4.09 -10.88 -3.65
CA TYR A 151 4.88 -11.10 -4.86
C TYR A 151 5.76 -12.35 -4.75
N VAL A 152 6.57 -12.47 -3.70
CA VAL A 152 7.46 -13.63 -3.48
C VAL A 152 6.65 -14.92 -3.36
N SER A 153 5.50 -14.89 -2.67
CA SER A 153 4.59 -16.04 -2.58
C SER A 153 4.11 -16.50 -3.96
N LEU A 154 3.72 -15.57 -4.85
CA LEU A 154 3.32 -15.92 -6.21
C LEU A 154 4.49 -16.45 -7.04
N THR A 155 5.72 -15.91 -6.87
CA THR A 155 6.87 -16.45 -7.61
C THR A 155 7.14 -17.91 -7.28
N HIS A 156 6.88 -18.34 -6.05
CA HIS A 156 6.96 -19.73 -5.62
C HIS A 156 5.75 -20.60 -6.06
N LYS A 157 4.71 -20.00 -6.67
CA LYS A 157 3.48 -20.66 -7.11
C LYS A 157 3.30 -20.62 -8.61
N GLY A 158 4.40 -20.57 -9.37
CA GLY A 158 4.36 -20.65 -10.82
C GLY A 158 4.33 -19.31 -11.55
N PHE A 159 4.64 -18.20 -10.87
CA PHE A 159 4.78 -16.86 -11.46
C PHE A 159 6.25 -16.40 -11.38
N PRO A 160 7.23 -17.07 -12.00
CA PRO A 160 8.62 -16.70 -11.87
C PRO A 160 8.86 -15.27 -12.36
N THR A 161 9.79 -14.56 -11.72
CA THR A 161 10.12 -13.15 -12.03
C THR A 161 10.40 -12.96 -13.52
N SER A 162 11.16 -13.87 -14.13
CA SER A 162 11.48 -13.82 -15.56
C SER A 162 10.23 -13.81 -16.46
N GLU A 163 9.21 -14.61 -16.10
CA GLU A 163 7.93 -14.64 -16.82
C GLU A 163 7.09 -13.39 -16.59
N LEU A 164 7.03 -12.91 -15.35
CA LEU A 164 6.33 -11.67 -15.02
C LEU A 164 6.95 -10.50 -15.79
N ILE A 165 8.27 -10.34 -15.74
CA ILE A 165 8.99 -9.24 -16.39
C ILE A 165 8.89 -9.33 -17.93
N SER A 166 9.08 -10.51 -18.53
CA SER A 166 9.03 -10.66 -19.99
C SER A 166 7.64 -10.40 -20.60
N ASN A 167 6.57 -10.61 -19.81
CA ASN A 167 5.20 -10.42 -20.26
C ASN A 167 4.57 -9.09 -19.81
N ALA A 168 5.17 -8.38 -18.85
CA ALA A 168 4.65 -7.09 -18.39
C ALA A 168 4.97 -5.96 -19.37
N ILE A 169 3.97 -5.12 -19.64
CA ILE A 169 4.17 -3.86 -20.38
C ILE A 169 4.54 -2.71 -19.44
N GLY A 170 4.39 -2.90 -18.15
CA GLY A 170 4.73 -1.92 -17.14
C GLY A 170 4.20 -2.26 -15.77
N SER A 171 4.52 -1.39 -14.85
CA SER A 171 4.15 -1.50 -13.44
C SER A 171 3.85 -0.12 -12.87
N THR A 172 3.09 -0.06 -11.80
CA THR A 172 2.92 1.13 -10.95
C THR A 172 2.42 0.71 -9.57
N GLY A 173 2.22 1.65 -8.67
CA GLY A 173 1.58 1.35 -7.39
C GLY A 173 0.93 2.57 -6.78
N HIS A 174 -0.13 2.37 -6.03
CA HIS A 174 -0.82 3.46 -5.37
C HIS A 174 0.02 3.99 -4.19
N SER A 175 0.31 5.29 -4.16
CA SER A 175 1.11 5.90 -3.08
C SER A 175 2.47 5.18 -2.92
N GLN A 176 2.81 4.70 -1.73
CA GLN A 176 4.03 3.94 -1.49
C GLN A 176 4.16 2.66 -2.35
N GLY A 177 3.08 2.18 -2.94
CA GLY A 177 3.09 1.00 -3.82
C GLY A 177 3.98 1.17 -5.06
N VAL A 178 4.31 2.39 -5.45
CA VAL A 178 5.28 2.64 -6.53
C VAL A 178 6.69 2.14 -6.15
N ILE A 179 7.01 2.05 -4.86
CA ILE A 179 8.33 1.58 -4.38
C ILE A 179 8.56 0.10 -4.67
N PRO A 180 7.68 -0.85 -4.27
CA PRO A 180 7.84 -2.24 -4.68
C PRO A 180 7.70 -2.42 -6.21
N ALA A 181 6.94 -1.57 -6.92
CA ALA A 181 6.91 -1.59 -8.38
C ALA A 181 8.30 -1.36 -8.99
N VAL A 182 9.08 -0.41 -8.45
CA VAL A 182 10.47 -0.17 -8.86
C VAL A 182 11.37 -1.36 -8.49
N LEU A 183 11.26 -1.91 -7.26
CA LEU A 183 12.04 -3.08 -6.86
C LEU A 183 11.84 -4.26 -7.81
N ILE A 184 10.60 -4.59 -8.12
CA ILE A 184 10.27 -5.72 -8.99
C ILE A 184 10.73 -5.45 -10.43
N ALA A 185 10.61 -4.21 -10.90
CA ALA A 185 11.07 -3.81 -12.24
C ALA A 185 12.60 -3.98 -12.44
N LEU A 186 13.40 -4.11 -11.38
CA LEU A 186 14.81 -4.47 -11.50
C LEU A 186 15.02 -5.89 -12.07
N GLY A 187 13.99 -6.76 -12.00
CA GLY A 187 14.03 -8.12 -12.54
C GLY A 187 15.06 -9.03 -11.88
N LYS A 188 15.34 -8.84 -10.57
CA LYS A 188 16.30 -9.62 -9.81
C LYS A 188 15.65 -10.87 -9.22
N GLU A 189 16.44 -11.94 -9.09
CA GLU A 189 16.01 -13.24 -8.53
C GLU A 189 17.05 -13.76 -7.52
N GLY A 190 16.66 -14.69 -6.65
CA GLY A 190 17.53 -15.33 -5.65
C GLY A 190 18.22 -14.33 -4.74
N SER A 191 19.51 -14.55 -4.48
CA SER A 191 20.30 -13.70 -3.57
C SER A 191 20.42 -12.25 -4.03
N GLU A 192 20.41 -11.98 -5.34
CA GLU A 192 20.43 -10.62 -5.87
C GLU A 192 19.09 -9.89 -5.57
N PHE A 193 17.98 -10.60 -5.61
CA PHE A 193 16.70 -10.03 -5.19
C PHE A 193 16.73 -9.60 -3.71
N TYR A 194 17.19 -10.46 -2.80
CA TYR A 194 17.23 -10.14 -1.37
C TYR A 194 18.23 -9.03 -1.03
N LYS A 195 19.31 -8.90 -1.79
CA LYS A 195 20.22 -7.76 -1.68
C LYS A 195 19.53 -6.43 -2.02
N GLU A 196 18.79 -6.39 -3.12
CA GLU A 196 18.03 -5.19 -3.50
C GLU A 196 16.81 -4.97 -2.57
N PHE A 197 16.09 -6.02 -2.22
CA PHE A 197 14.99 -5.96 -1.24
C PHE A 197 15.43 -5.30 0.07
N SER A 198 16.60 -5.64 0.61
CA SER A 198 17.10 -5.02 1.84
C SER A 198 17.30 -3.51 1.70
N LYS A 199 17.79 -3.02 0.56
CA LYS A 199 17.94 -1.58 0.32
C LYS A 199 16.58 -0.89 0.22
N PHE A 200 15.62 -1.50 -0.48
CA PHE A 200 14.26 -0.97 -0.60
C PHE A 200 13.50 -1.00 0.75
N LEU A 201 13.70 -2.02 1.57
CA LEU A 201 13.15 -2.07 2.92
C LEU A 201 13.71 -0.94 3.80
N LYS A 202 15.01 -0.68 3.73
CA LYS A 202 15.64 0.46 4.40
C LYS A 202 15.10 1.79 3.84
N PHE A 203 14.91 1.91 2.53
CA PHE A 203 14.33 3.09 1.91
C PHE A 203 12.93 3.40 2.45
N VAL A 204 12.01 2.41 2.51
CA VAL A 204 10.66 2.62 3.03
C VAL A 204 10.66 2.90 4.54
N LEU A 205 11.59 2.30 5.27
CA LEU A 205 11.79 2.58 6.70
C LEU A 205 12.12 4.06 6.91
N TYR A 206 13.14 4.59 6.18
CA TYR A 206 13.52 5.99 6.28
C TYR A 206 12.44 6.94 5.75
N LEU A 207 11.71 6.55 4.72
CA LEU A 207 10.59 7.34 4.21
C LEU A 207 9.53 7.56 5.31
N GLY A 208 9.09 6.49 5.98
CA GLY A 208 8.14 6.58 7.09
C GLY A 208 8.70 7.32 8.31
N TYR A 209 9.96 7.05 8.65
CA TYR A 209 10.65 7.70 9.75
C TYR A 209 10.78 9.22 9.53
N ARG A 210 11.22 9.67 8.34
CA ARG A 210 11.34 11.10 8.02
C ARG A 210 9.99 11.81 7.98
N ALA A 211 8.94 11.14 7.51
CA ALA A 211 7.59 11.69 7.57
C ALA A 211 7.15 11.93 9.02
N GLN A 212 7.41 10.99 9.92
CA GLN A 212 7.06 11.14 11.33
C GLN A 212 7.96 12.11 12.07
N GLU A 213 9.24 12.18 11.74
CA GLU A 213 10.20 13.16 12.28
C GLU A 213 9.78 14.58 11.92
N GLN A 214 9.36 14.82 10.67
CA GLN A 214 8.92 16.12 10.18
C GLN A 214 7.59 16.57 10.79
N TYR A 215 6.59 15.70 10.82
CA TYR A 215 5.24 16.06 11.26
C TYR A 215 5.04 15.92 12.78
N GLY A 216 5.91 15.14 13.44
CA GLY A 216 5.74 14.74 14.84
C GLY A 216 4.77 13.57 15.00
N ILE A 217 4.65 13.08 16.24
CA ILE A 217 3.66 12.04 16.57
C ILE A 217 2.33 12.77 16.77
N PHE A 218 1.40 12.53 15.83
CA PHE A 218 0.07 13.11 15.93
C PHE A 218 -0.71 12.46 17.08
N SER A 219 -1.17 13.31 17.99
CA SER A 219 -2.11 12.96 19.04
C SER A 219 -3.21 14.02 19.05
N PRO A 220 -4.48 13.67 18.80
CA PRO A 220 -5.56 14.64 18.76
C PRO A 220 -5.78 15.24 20.14
N THR A 221 -6.03 16.56 20.19
CA THR A 221 -6.43 17.27 21.41
C THR A 221 -7.86 16.89 21.79
N GLU A 222 -8.23 17.09 23.07
CA GLU A 222 -9.59 16.88 23.54
C GLU A 222 -10.62 17.73 22.78
N ASP A 223 -10.26 19.00 22.47
CA ASP A 223 -11.11 19.92 21.72
C ASP A 223 -11.33 19.45 20.28
N LEU A 224 -10.29 18.90 19.64
CA LEU A 224 -10.38 18.33 18.29
C LEU A 224 -11.26 17.08 18.28
N LEU A 225 -11.10 16.20 19.26
CA LEU A 225 -11.95 15.00 19.42
C LEU A 225 -13.42 15.39 19.62
N LYS A 226 -13.68 16.29 20.57
CA LYS A 226 -15.03 16.79 20.85
C LYS A 226 -15.65 17.47 19.63
N GLY A 227 -14.88 18.33 18.94
CA GLY A 227 -15.36 19.01 17.73
C GLY A 227 -15.73 18.06 16.58
N ASN A 228 -15.04 16.91 16.46
CA ASN A 228 -15.39 15.87 15.50
C ASN A 228 -16.60 15.05 15.96
N GLU A 229 -16.71 14.73 17.26
CA GLU A 229 -17.87 14.03 17.80
C GLU A 229 -19.16 14.82 17.62
N GLU A 230 -19.12 16.15 17.83
CA GLU A 230 -20.27 17.06 17.62
C GLU A 230 -20.83 17.02 16.19
N ILE A 231 -20.01 16.72 15.20
CA ILE A 231 -20.43 16.60 13.80
C ILE A 231 -20.62 15.14 13.34
N GLY A 232 -20.48 14.19 14.26
CA GLY A 232 -20.70 12.76 14.01
C GLY A 232 -19.59 12.08 13.23
N ASP A 233 -18.39 12.66 13.22
CA ASP A 233 -17.24 12.11 12.52
C ASP A 233 -16.39 11.20 13.43
N LYS A 234 -15.54 10.39 12.82
CA LYS A 234 -14.62 9.47 13.51
C LYS A 234 -13.38 10.22 14.00
N GLN A 235 -12.49 9.45 14.61
CA GLN A 235 -11.22 9.94 15.11
C GLN A 235 -10.42 10.70 14.04
N PRO A 236 -10.02 11.96 14.29
CA PRO A 236 -9.33 12.80 13.32
C PRO A 236 -7.92 12.27 12.98
N SER A 237 -7.50 12.54 11.75
CA SER A 237 -6.14 12.28 11.27
C SER A 237 -5.72 13.36 10.26
N PRO A 238 -4.44 13.43 9.87
CA PRO A 238 -3.96 14.44 8.92
C PRO A 238 -4.43 14.25 7.46
N MET A 239 -5.19 13.19 7.18
CA MET A 239 -5.71 12.91 5.83
C MET A 239 -7.16 12.43 5.90
N VAL A 240 -7.96 12.89 4.95
CA VAL A 240 -9.39 12.56 4.88
C VAL A 240 -9.82 12.22 3.46
N ALA A 241 -10.55 11.12 3.30
CA ALA A 241 -11.23 10.79 2.07
C ALA A 241 -12.55 11.57 1.96
N VAL A 242 -12.73 12.28 0.86
CA VAL A 242 -13.98 12.95 0.48
C VAL A 242 -14.53 12.24 -0.74
N ILE A 243 -15.71 11.62 -0.59
CA ILE A 243 -16.33 10.78 -1.63
C ILE A 243 -17.69 11.39 -2.01
N GLY A 244 -17.84 11.75 -3.29
CA GLY A 244 -19.04 12.38 -3.82
C GLY A 244 -18.80 13.78 -4.37
N TYR A 245 -17.58 14.31 -4.30
CA TYR A 245 -17.14 15.48 -5.04
C TYR A 245 -16.19 15.08 -6.16
N SER A 246 -16.36 15.68 -7.33
CA SER A 246 -15.38 15.62 -8.40
C SER A 246 -14.05 16.29 -7.98
N PRO A 247 -12.92 15.99 -8.64
CA PRO A 247 -11.64 16.65 -8.38
C PRO A 247 -11.75 18.19 -8.41
N THR A 248 -12.38 18.74 -9.44
CA THR A 248 -12.56 20.20 -9.60
C THR A 248 -13.39 20.82 -8.47
N GLU A 249 -14.51 20.18 -8.12
CA GLU A 249 -15.35 20.65 -7.01
C GLU A 249 -14.59 20.64 -5.67
N LEU A 250 -13.76 19.63 -5.43
CA LEU A 250 -12.97 19.54 -4.20
C LEU A 250 -11.84 20.56 -4.17
N ASP A 251 -11.13 20.76 -5.31
CA ASP A 251 -10.09 21.78 -5.45
C ASP A 251 -10.63 23.18 -5.17
N GLU A 252 -11.81 23.52 -5.72
CA GLU A 252 -12.46 24.82 -5.49
C GLU A 252 -12.81 25.04 -4.02
N ARG A 253 -13.32 24.01 -3.32
CA ARG A 253 -13.67 24.10 -1.90
C ARG A 253 -12.44 24.22 -1.01
N VAL A 254 -11.38 23.47 -1.31
CA VAL A 254 -10.10 23.57 -0.60
C VAL A 254 -9.47 24.96 -0.82
N LYS A 255 -9.48 25.48 -2.04
CA LYS A 255 -9.01 26.82 -2.36
C LYS A 255 -9.82 27.89 -1.62
N THR A 256 -11.15 27.75 -1.58
CA THR A 256 -12.06 28.68 -0.91
C THR A 256 -11.75 28.76 0.59
N ILE A 257 -11.68 27.62 1.28
CA ILE A 257 -11.43 27.62 2.72
C ILE A 257 -10.01 28.12 3.05
N ASN A 258 -9.01 27.75 2.25
CA ASN A 258 -7.65 28.29 2.43
C ASN A 258 -7.62 29.81 2.32
N SER A 259 -8.33 30.38 1.33
CA SER A 259 -8.44 31.83 1.15
C SER A 259 -9.15 32.51 2.31
N GLU A 260 -10.30 31.98 2.75
CA GLU A 260 -11.09 32.57 3.84
C GLU A 260 -10.36 32.53 5.20
N LEU A 261 -9.58 31.48 5.45
CA LEU A 261 -8.81 31.34 6.68
C LEU A 261 -7.40 31.93 6.57
N GLY A 262 -7.01 32.51 5.43
CA GLY A 262 -5.67 33.03 5.18
C GLY A 262 -4.58 31.97 5.24
N LEU A 263 -4.89 30.72 4.86
CA LEU A 263 -3.96 29.58 4.91
C LEU A 263 -3.10 29.54 3.66
N SER A 264 -1.79 29.40 3.84
CA SER A 264 -0.82 29.23 2.74
C SER A 264 0.36 28.38 3.18
N GLY A 265 1.10 27.80 2.22
CA GLY A 265 2.30 26.99 2.48
C GLY A 265 2.02 25.87 3.48
N LEU A 266 2.82 25.72 4.51
CA LEU A 266 2.72 24.65 5.51
C LEU A 266 1.46 24.71 6.41
N LYS A 267 0.60 25.71 6.23
CA LYS A 267 -0.67 25.84 6.97
C LYS A 267 -1.89 25.53 6.11
N ALA A 268 -1.72 25.37 4.81
CA ALA A 268 -2.82 25.15 3.87
C ALA A 268 -3.30 23.68 3.86
N LEU A 269 -4.55 23.51 3.44
CA LEU A 269 -5.07 22.20 3.04
C LEU A 269 -4.76 21.94 1.56
N TYR A 270 -4.52 20.69 1.20
CA TYR A 270 -4.18 20.27 -0.15
C TYR A 270 -5.04 19.08 -0.58
N VAL A 271 -5.59 19.11 -1.79
CA VAL A 271 -6.07 17.87 -2.42
C VAL A 271 -4.84 17.07 -2.82
N SER A 272 -4.60 15.99 -2.11
CA SER A 272 -3.35 15.23 -2.16
C SER A 272 -3.42 13.98 -3.02
N LEU A 273 -4.61 13.32 -3.11
CA LEU A 273 -4.81 12.16 -3.98
C LEU A 273 -6.09 12.33 -4.79
N TYR A 274 -5.94 12.19 -6.10
CA TYR A 274 -7.02 12.13 -7.07
C TYR A 274 -7.18 10.66 -7.47
N ASN A 275 -8.03 9.94 -6.72
CA ASN A 275 -8.15 8.49 -6.83
C ASN A 275 -9.11 8.02 -7.91
N THR A 276 -10.32 8.60 -7.91
CA THR A 276 -11.38 8.30 -8.88
C THR A 276 -12.14 9.59 -9.23
N PRO A 277 -13.04 9.58 -10.21
CA PRO A 277 -13.84 10.75 -10.53
C PRO A 277 -14.63 11.35 -9.36
N ASP A 278 -14.88 10.59 -8.31
CA ASP A 278 -15.69 10.99 -7.16
C ASP A 278 -15.07 10.71 -5.78
N SER A 279 -13.84 10.15 -5.73
CA SER A 279 -13.17 9.83 -4.47
C SER A 279 -11.76 10.40 -4.45
N ASN A 280 -11.55 11.42 -3.61
CA ASN A 280 -10.32 12.19 -3.54
C ASN A 280 -9.92 12.40 -2.06
N ILE A 281 -8.66 12.74 -1.81
CA ILE A 281 -8.13 12.89 -0.44
C ILE A 281 -7.66 14.33 -0.23
N ILE A 282 -7.98 14.88 0.94
CA ILE A 282 -7.38 16.13 1.44
C ILE A 282 -6.35 15.77 2.48
N SER A 283 -5.16 16.39 2.41
CA SER A 283 -4.12 16.34 3.44
C SER A 283 -3.94 17.72 4.08
N GLY A 284 -3.70 17.73 5.39
CA GLY A 284 -3.45 18.96 6.14
C GLY A 284 -3.60 18.79 7.66
N ASP A 285 -3.56 19.90 8.35
CA ASP A 285 -3.76 19.96 9.80
C ASP A 285 -5.19 19.52 10.15
N PRO A 286 -5.39 18.57 11.08
CA PRO A 286 -6.70 18.05 11.45
C PRO A 286 -7.69 19.09 11.96
N ASP A 287 -7.22 20.15 12.65
CA ASP A 287 -8.09 21.28 13.05
C ASP A 287 -8.66 22.02 11.82
N LYS A 288 -7.86 22.16 10.77
CA LYS A 288 -8.29 22.78 9.52
C LYS A 288 -9.21 21.86 8.71
N LEU A 289 -8.98 20.54 8.76
CA LEU A 289 -9.88 19.54 8.19
C LEU A 289 -11.25 19.57 8.90
N LEU A 290 -11.27 19.71 10.23
CA LEU A 290 -12.51 19.89 10.98
C LEU A 290 -13.26 21.17 10.56
N LEU A 291 -12.55 22.30 10.38
CA LEU A 291 -13.15 23.55 9.89
C LEU A 291 -13.72 23.39 8.48
N PHE A 292 -13.01 22.68 7.60
CA PHE A 292 -13.51 22.33 6.28
C PHE A 292 -14.83 21.53 6.37
N ARG A 293 -14.84 20.47 7.18
CA ARG A 293 -16.04 19.64 7.38
C ARG A 293 -17.21 20.44 7.95
N LYS A 294 -16.97 21.29 8.97
CA LYS A 294 -18.01 22.14 9.56
C LYS A 294 -18.60 23.12 8.54
N LYS A 295 -17.74 23.75 7.72
CA LYS A 295 -18.19 24.70 6.68
C LYS A 295 -19.09 24.03 5.65
N TYR A 296 -18.73 22.87 5.15
CA TYR A 296 -19.46 22.19 4.07
C TYR A 296 -20.43 21.10 4.57
N LYS A 297 -20.66 21.01 5.90
CA LYS A 297 -21.49 19.95 6.49
C LYS A 297 -22.87 19.85 5.87
N ALA A 298 -23.60 20.95 5.76
CA ALA A 298 -24.97 20.97 5.23
C ALA A 298 -25.02 20.47 3.77
N GLU A 299 -24.11 20.98 2.93
CA GLU A 299 -23.99 20.53 1.53
C GLU A 299 -23.59 19.06 1.42
N MET A 300 -22.63 18.63 2.23
CA MET A 300 -22.20 17.23 2.24
C MET A 300 -23.32 16.28 2.66
N ASP A 301 -24.10 16.67 3.68
CA ASP A 301 -25.21 15.87 4.18
C ASP A 301 -26.34 15.78 3.13
N GLU A 302 -26.69 16.89 2.47
CA GLU A 302 -27.68 16.95 1.39
C GLU A 302 -27.26 16.08 0.19
N ARG A 303 -26.02 16.22 -0.26
CA ARG A 303 -25.46 15.48 -1.40
C ARG A 303 -24.98 14.07 -1.05
N LYS A 304 -25.07 13.65 0.21
CA LYS A 304 -24.55 12.36 0.74
C LYS A 304 -23.05 12.17 0.49
N VAL A 305 -22.30 13.26 0.49
CA VAL A 305 -20.84 13.23 0.40
C VAL A 305 -20.27 12.64 1.69
N LYS A 306 -19.42 11.63 1.57
CA LYS A 306 -18.75 11.01 2.73
C LYS A 306 -17.46 11.73 3.03
N PHE A 307 -17.20 11.93 4.31
CA PHE A 307 -15.97 12.49 4.86
C PHE A 307 -15.39 11.47 5.83
N VAL A 308 -14.26 10.86 5.49
CA VAL A 308 -13.74 9.70 6.23
C VAL A 308 -12.27 9.88 6.51
N TYR A 309 -11.90 10.06 7.78
CA TYR A 309 -10.50 10.12 8.17
C TYR A 309 -9.76 8.82 7.83
N LEU A 310 -8.55 8.96 7.28
CA LEU A 310 -7.69 7.83 6.94
C LEU A 310 -6.87 7.40 8.16
N ARG A 311 -6.48 6.14 8.17
CA ARG A 311 -5.60 5.57 9.20
C ARG A 311 -4.15 5.90 8.91
N THR A 312 -3.74 7.13 9.21
CA THR A 312 -2.38 7.62 9.02
C THR A 312 -2.05 8.70 10.03
N THR A 313 -0.77 8.89 10.32
CA THR A 313 -0.26 9.87 11.28
C THR A 313 0.52 11.01 10.65
N ALA A 314 0.59 11.06 9.32
CA ALA A 314 1.26 12.13 8.59
C ALA A 314 0.45 12.56 7.35
N PRO A 315 0.51 13.85 6.95
CA PRO A 315 -0.16 14.39 5.78
C PRO A 315 0.66 14.15 4.51
N PHE A 316 0.58 12.93 3.97
CA PHE A 316 1.32 12.56 2.76
C PHE A 316 0.85 13.31 1.51
N HIS A 317 1.65 13.27 0.45
CA HIS A 317 1.37 13.79 -0.90
C HIS A 317 1.07 15.29 -0.94
N CYS A 318 1.70 16.07 -0.08
CA CYS A 318 1.51 17.51 -0.06
C CYS A 318 2.76 18.27 0.42
N PRO A 319 2.85 19.60 0.19
CA PRO A 319 4.00 20.43 0.57
C PRO A 319 4.34 20.42 2.06
N LEU A 320 3.45 19.97 2.95
CA LEU A 320 3.75 19.85 4.37
C LEU A 320 4.93 18.90 4.65
N MET A 321 5.21 17.99 3.71
CA MET A 321 6.31 17.02 3.79
C MET A 321 7.60 17.48 3.08
N GLU A 322 7.63 18.69 2.50
CA GLU A 322 8.73 19.12 1.61
C GLU A 322 10.11 19.13 2.29
N SER A 323 10.19 19.52 3.56
CA SER A 323 11.48 19.56 4.28
C SER A 323 12.09 18.19 4.56
N THR A 324 11.31 17.09 4.45
CA THR A 324 11.83 15.72 4.55
C THR A 324 12.88 15.42 3.49
N GLU A 325 12.80 16.11 2.33
CA GLU A 325 13.72 15.95 1.21
C GLU A 325 15.18 16.24 1.59
N ASN A 326 15.41 17.13 2.57
CA ASN A 326 16.76 17.50 3.02
C ASN A 326 17.57 16.31 3.57
N SER A 327 16.89 15.26 4.05
CA SER A 327 17.53 14.06 4.60
C SER A 327 17.84 13.00 3.54
N VAL A 328 17.22 13.08 2.36
CA VAL A 328 17.29 12.03 1.33
C VAL A 328 18.71 11.72 0.89
N PRO A 329 19.58 12.70 0.53
CA PRO A 329 20.91 12.37 0.03
C PRO A 329 21.72 11.58 1.05
N LYS A 330 21.70 11.98 2.32
CA LYS A 330 22.42 11.30 3.39
C LYS A 330 21.88 9.91 3.67
N ASP A 331 20.56 9.75 3.69
CA ASP A 331 19.94 8.45 3.93
C ASP A 331 20.25 7.49 2.76
N MET A 332 20.13 7.96 1.52
CA MET A 332 20.40 7.15 0.31
C MET A 332 21.85 6.70 0.20
N GLU A 333 22.79 7.61 0.49
CA GLU A 333 24.21 7.28 0.55
C GLU A 333 24.47 6.18 1.58
N ARG A 334 23.94 6.33 2.79
CA ARG A 334 24.16 5.39 3.89
C ARG A 334 23.60 3.99 3.61
N ILE A 335 22.43 3.90 3.01
CA ILE A 335 21.80 2.60 2.70
C ILE A 335 22.23 2.04 1.33
N GLY A 336 23.03 2.79 0.56
CA GLY A 336 23.46 2.39 -0.77
C GLY A 336 22.32 2.31 -1.79
N PHE A 337 21.31 3.20 -1.68
CA PHE A 337 20.17 3.27 -2.60
C PHE A 337 20.51 4.21 -3.76
N ALA A 338 21.05 3.65 -4.83
CA ALA A 338 21.47 4.40 -6.00
C ALA A 338 21.04 3.62 -7.26
N TYR A 339 19.93 4.04 -7.88
CA TYR A 339 19.36 3.44 -9.07
C TYR A 339 19.10 4.48 -10.15
N LYS A 340 19.29 4.07 -11.39
CA LYS A 340 18.92 4.83 -12.59
C LYS A 340 17.69 4.18 -13.23
N GLY A 341 16.94 4.95 -13.97
CA GLY A 341 15.82 4.42 -14.74
C GLY A 341 16.25 3.30 -15.72
N SER A 342 17.46 3.38 -16.26
CA SER A 342 18.04 2.35 -17.14
C SER A 342 18.25 0.98 -16.46
N ASP A 343 18.22 0.90 -15.12
CA ASP A 343 18.32 -0.37 -14.39
C ASP A 343 17.01 -1.16 -14.44
N LEU A 344 15.87 -0.48 -14.69
CA LEU A 344 14.55 -1.06 -14.75
C LEU A 344 14.33 -1.86 -16.04
N LYS A 345 13.87 -3.09 -15.93
CA LYS A 345 13.62 -4.00 -17.06
C LYS A 345 12.27 -3.78 -17.73
N ILE A 346 11.33 -3.19 -17.00
CA ILE A 346 10.01 -2.79 -17.50
C ILE A 346 9.73 -1.35 -17.11
N PRO A 347 8.85 -0.64 -17.85
CA PRO A 347 8.37 0.68 -17.45
C PRO A 347 7.75 0.67 -16.05
N VAL A 348 8.10 1.67 -15.24
CA VAL A 348 7.36 1.98 -14.00
C VAL A 348 6.77 3.37 -14.16
N PHE A 349 5.45 3.48 -14.00
CA PHE A 349 4.74 4.73 -14.24
C PHE A 349 4.59 5.54 -12.96
N SER A 350 4.97 6.82 -13.04
CA SER A 350 4.86 7.82 -11.98
C SER A 350 3.41 7.97 -11.52
N ILE A 351 3.22 8.08 -10.21
CA ILE A 351 1.90 8.35 -9.61
C ILE A 351 1.53 9.84 -9.63
N PHE A 352 2.47 10.71 -9.95
CA PHE A 352 2.24 12.15 -10.05
C PHE A 352 1.74 12.56 -11.44
N ASP A 353 2.43 12.14 -12.50
CA ASP A 353 2.16 12.61 -13.86
C ASP A 353 2.09 11.50 -14.93
N GLY A 354 2.33 10.24 -14.54
CA GLY A 354 2.28 9.08 -15.44
C GLY A 354 3.54 8.89 -16.30
N ARG A 355 4.62 9.69 -16.10
CA ARG A 355 5.87 9.50 -16.85
C ARG A 355 6.53 8.16 -16.51
N ASN A 356 7.35 7.66 -17.41
CA ASN A 356 8.07 6.41 -17.20
C ASN A 356 9.40 6.66 -16.48
N PHE A 357 9.58 6.03 -15.31
CA PHE A 357 10.81 6.09 -14.51
C PHE A 357 12.05 5.56 -15.22
N GLN A 358 11.93 4.75 -16.28
CA GLN A 358 13.08 4.34 -17.09
C GLN A 358 13.85 5.52 -17.68
N ASN A 359 13.23 6.69 -17.80
CA ASN A 359 13.83 7.90 -18.33
C ASN A 359 14.54 8.76 -17.26
N GLU A 360 14.46 8.38 -15.97
CA GLU A 360 15.08 9.12 -14.88
C GLU A 360 16.59 8.80 -14.78
N SER A 361 17.39 9.82 -14.61
CA SER A 361 18.84 9.67 -14.34
C SER A 361 19.14 9.23 -12.92
N ASP A 362 18.24 9.53 -11.99
CA ASP A 362 18.19 9.10 -10.61
C ASP A 362 16.75 8.76 -10.24
N VAL A 363 16.54 7.61 -9.59
CA VAL A 363 15.20 7.13 -9.19
C VAL A 363 14.88 7.50 -7.74
N ALA A 364 15.88 7.65 -6.89
CA ALA A 364 15.68 7.80 -5.44
C ALA A 364 14.88 9.05 -5.08
N LEU A 365 15.32 10.22 -5.54
CA LEU A 365 14.69 11.48 -5.20
C LEU A 365 13.29 11.64 -5.83
N PRO A 366 13.07 11.34 -7.13
CA PRO A 366 11.73 11.32 -7.70
C PRO A 366 10.77 10.40 -6.95
N LEU A 367 11.20 9.18 -6.62
CA LEU A 367 10.40 8.19 -5.90
C LEU A 367 10.00 8.69 -4.50
N PHE A 368 10.94 9.29 -3.77
CA PHE A 368 10.70 9.89 -2.47
C PHE A 368 9.67 11.04 -2.55
N ARG A 369 9.88 11.96 -3.51
CA ARG A 369 8.99 13.10 -3.73
C ARG A 369 7.57 12.69 -4.05
N GLU A 370 7.41 11.65 -4.88
CA GLU A 370 6.08 11.19 -5.28
C GLU A 370 5.28 10.60 -4.13
N VAL A 371 5.93 9.97 -3.15
CA VAL A 371 5.23 9.38 -2.02
C VAL A 371 4.95 10.39 -0.91
N LEU A 372 5.86 11.33 -0.66
CA LEU A 372 5.71 12.29 0.44
C LEU A 372 5.11 13.63 0.02
N ILE A 373 5.54 14.19 -1.13
CA ILE A 373 5.39 15.61 -1.44
C ILE A 373 4.41 15.88 -2.58
N LYS A 374 4.45 15.05 -3.64
CA LYS A 374 3.67 15.30 -4.86
C LYS A 374 2.28 14.69 -4.77
N ALA A 375 1.29 15.43 -5.25
CA ALA A 375 -0.08 14.90 -5.36
C ALA A 375 -0.12 13.64 -6.24
N LEU A 376 -0.93 12.65 -5.81
CA LEU A 376 -1.13 11.43 -6.57
C LEU A 376 -2.29 11.60 -7.57
N HIS A 377 -2.09 11.20 -8.82
CA HIS A 377 -3.11 11.16 -9.86
C HIS A 377 -3.27 9.73 -10.39
N TRP A 378 -4.19 8.95 -9.81
CA TRP A 378 -4.32 7.53 -10.14
C TRP A 378 -4.68 7.27 -11.61
N ASN A 379 -5.53 8.11 -12.19
CA ASN A 379 -5.87 8.03 -13.61
C ASN A 379 -4.66 8.23 -14.54
N LYS A 380 -3.67 9.05 -14.16
CA LYS A 380 -2.43 9.24 -14.91
C LYS A 380 -1.51 8.02 -14.77
N ALA A 381 -1.32 7.53 -13.54
CA ALA A 381 -0.52 6.35 -13.25
C ALA A 381 -1.04 5.11 -14.02
N MET A 382 -2.37 4.95 -14.07
CA MET A 382 -3.03 3.84 -14.74
C MET A 382 -3.33 4.06 -16.21
N SER A 383 -2.92 5.20 -16.79
CA SER A 383 -3.25 5.57 -18.17
C SER A 383 -2.84 4.52 -19.20
N THR A 384 -1.64 3.94 -19.05
CA THR A 384 -1.17 2.86 -19.93
C THR A 384 -2.05 1.62 -19.81
N PHE A 385 -2.41 1.22 -18.59
CA PHE A 385 -3.29 0.08 -18.36
C PHE A 385 -4.71 0.32 -18.90
N ALA A 386 -5.25 1.51 -18.70
CA ALA A 386 -6.60 1.85 -19.13
C ALA A 386 -6.74 1.94 -20.66
N LYS A 387 -5.70 2.41 -21.37
CA LYS A 387 -5.75 2.69 -22.81
C LYS A 387 -5.24 1.55 -23.69
N THR A 388 -4.44 0.64 -23.16
CA THR A 388 -3.89 -0.49 -23.93
C THR A 388 -4.85 -1.68 -23.82
N PRO A 389 -5.38 -2.22 -24.92
CA PRO A 389 -6.27 -3.37 -24.88
C PRO A 389 -5.53 -4.67 -24.52
N LYS A 390 -6.29 -5.69 -24.14
CA LYS A 390 -5.79 -7.04 -23.84
C LYS A 390 -4.72 -7.06 -22.74
N LEU A 391 -4.96 -6.32 -21.65
CA LEU A 391 -4.12 -6.37 -20.48
C LEU A 391 -4.80 -7.11 -19.33
N VAL A 392 -3.97 -7.81 -18.59
CA VAL A 392 -4.34 -8.44 -17.33
C VAL A 392 -3.47 -7.86 -16.23
N GLY A 393 -4.11 -7.23 -15.26
CA GLY A 393 -3.44 -6.67 -14.07
C GLY A 393 -3.28 -7.72 -12.98
N ILE A 394 -2.15 -7.72 -12.30
CA ILE A 394 -1.92 -8.43 -11.04
C ILE A 394 -1.63 -7.39 -9.96
N ASP A 395 -2.52 -7.29 -8.98
CA ASP A 395 -2.40 -6.40 -7.82
C ASP A 395 -1.86 -7.20 -6.62
N PHE A 396 -0.72 -6.78 -6.10
CA PHE A 396 -0.05 -7.45 -4.97
C PHE A 396 -0.52 -6.94 -3.60
N GLY A 397 -1.59 -6.16 -3.54
CA GLY A 397 -2.19 -5.70 -2.30
C GLY A 397 -1.36 -4.65 -1.52
N PRO A 398 -1.52 -4.55 -0.19
CA PRO A 398 -2.46 -5.32 0.65
C PRO A 398 -3.92 -4.96 0.36
N SER A 399 -4.81 -5.90 0.69
CA SER A 399 -6.26 -5.80 0.46
C SER A 399 -6.64 -5.63 -1.03
N VAL A 400 -7.88 -5.26 -1.30
CA VAL A 400 -8.42 -5.05 -2.66
C VAL A 400 -8.72 -3.57 -2.96
N VAL A 401 -8.18 -2.65 -2.16
CA VAL A 401 -8.49 -1.21 -2.30
C VAL A 401 -7.94 -0.67 -3.62
N SER A 402 -6.66 -0.88 -3.90
CA SER A 402 -6.02 -0.44 -5.15
C SER A 402 -6.65 -1.10 -6.39
N GLN A 403 -7.02 -2.38 -6.31
CA GLN A 403 -7.76 -3.06 -7.36
C GLN A 403 -9.08 -2.33 -7.68
N LYS A 404 -9.86 -1.97 -6.64
CA LYS A 404 -11.13 -1.24 -6.81
C LYS A 404 -10.94 0.16 -7.38
N LEU A 405 -9.91 0.88 -6.93
CA LEU A 405 -9.57 2.21 -7.47
C LEU A 405 -9.23 2.12 -8.96
N THR A 406 -8.49 1.09 -9.37
CA THR A 406 -8.19 0.84 -10.77
C THR A 406 -9.45 0.52 -11.56
N GLN A 407 -10.29 -0.40 -11.07
CA GLN A 407 -11.56 -0.74 -11.72
C GLN A 407 -12.47 0.47 -11.93
N ALA A 408 -12.52 1.39 -10.95
CA ALA A 408 -13.30 2.62 -11.06
C ALA A 408 -12.77 3.61 -12.12
N ASN A 409 -11.52 3.47 -12.55
CA ASN A 409 -10.90 4.28 -13.60
C ASN A 409 -10.87 3.58 -14.98
N LEU A 410 -11.38 2.34 -15.11
CA LEU A 410 -11.35 1.58 -16.36
C LEU A 410 -12.59 1.75 -17.24
N GLU A 411 -13.44 2.69 -16.95
CA GLU A 411 -14.73 3.05 -17.60
C GLU A 411 -15.37 2.00 -18.57
N SER A 412 -14.71 1.54 -19.60
CA SER A 412 -15.22 0.56 -20.57
C SER A 412 -14.16 -0.46 -21.02
N SER A 413 -13.06 -0.58 -20.29
CA SER A 413 -11.94 -1.45 -20.68
C SER A 413 -12.28 -2.92 -20.51
N GLU A 414 -11.89 -3.75 -21.50
CA GLU A 414 -11.91 -5.21 -21.40
C GLU A 414 -10.83 -5.74 -20.43
N ASN A 415 -9.94 -4.87 -19.98
CA ASN A 415 -8.85 -5.23 -19.09
C ASN A 415 -9.37 -5.65 -17.73
N LYS A 416 -8.76 -6.70 -17.19
CA LYS A 416 -9.10 -7.25 -15.87
C LYS A 416 -7.91 -7.11 -14.94
N ILE A 417 -8.20 -6.94 -13.66
CA ILE A 417 -7.18 -6.91 -12.62
C ILE A 417 -7.56 -7.88 -11.50
N TYR A 418 -6.62 -8.74 -11.12
CA TYR A 418 -6.75 -9.75 -10.08
C TYR A 418 -5.85 -9.40 -8.91
N SER A 419 -6.35 -9.56 -7.69
CA SER A 419 -5.58 -9.23 -6.49
C SER A 419 -5.05 -10.48 -5.79
N ALA A 420 -3.74 -10.50 -5.52
CA ALA A 420 -3.10 -11.51 -4.69
C ALA A 420 -3.59 -11.52 -3.23
N SER A 421 -4.23 -10.43 -2.79
CA SER A 421 -4.85 -10.33 -1.46
C SER A 421 -6.31 -10.83 -1.44
N SER A 422 -6.90 -11.14 -2.61
CA SER A 422 -8.28 -11.60 -2.73
C SER A 422 -8.35 -13.13 -2.75
N PRO A 423 -9.01 -13.81 -1.79
CA PRO A 423 -9.16 -15.27 -1.84
C PRO A 423 -9.87 -15.78 -3.10
N LYS A 424 -10.74 -14.97 -3.70
CA LYS A 424 -11.42 -15.29 -4.96
C LYS A 424 -10.44 -15.20 -6.13
N ASP A 425 -9.66 -14.14 -6.19
CA ASP A 425 -8.78 -13.88 -7.33
C ASP A 425 -7.54 -14.79 -7.29
N ILE A 426 -7.04 -15.12 -6.10
CA ILE A 426 -5.95 -16.10 -5.91
C ILE A 426 -6.33 -17.46 -6.49
N LYS A 427 -7.60 -17.89 -6.38
CA LYS A 427 -8.06 -19.14 -6.99
C LYS A 427 -7.98 -19.08 -8.52
N VAL A 428 -8.23 -17.92 -9.12
CA VAL A 428 -8.10 -17.73 -10.56
C VAL A 428 -6.64 -17.68 -10.98
N LEU A 429 -5.78 -16.99 -10.22
CA LEU A 429 -4.36 -16.90 -10.52
C LEU A 429 -3.66 -18.28 -10.43
N LEU A 430 -4.10 -19.15 -9.52
CA LEU A 430 -3.47 -20.44 -9.23
C LEU A 430 -4.21 -21.65 -9.88
N ALA A 431 -5.29 -21.42 -10.64
CA ALA A 431 -5.99 -22.47 -11.37
C ALA A 431 -5.17 -22.90 -12.59
#